data_f4c760ae3cfba9b49cad12e1aa2e13dc
#
_entry.id   f4c760ae3cfba9b49cad12e1aa2e13dc
#
_cell.length_a   1.000
_cell.length_b   1.000
_cell.length_c   1.000
_cell.angle_alpha   90.00
_cell.angle_beta   90.00
_cell.angle_gamma   90.00
#
_symmetry.space_group_name_H-M   'P 1'
#
loop_
_entity.id
_entity.type
_entity.pdbx_description
1 polymer ?
#
loop_
_entity_poly.entity_id
_entity_poly.type
_entity_poly.pdbx_seq_one_letter_code
_entity_poly.pdbx_strand_id
1 'polypeptide(L)'
;MKSNISINTNSHFPYLGNGIEFTENLFGLEFNAELIQKTSGLIWQPNSTLPYSTLKRLPAPYNILTDIALEMTVHNKGKKGLIGHNSLLNEVKSIDGSLMDKFILEVQNHIDNPTRESAELIANVRCWSSWLANGIKIEPIFNGQKKACAFIPWPLSGLLLLSSRITGQQPEFEYAADYVLRSGVLPDEELDNCDDLNKNVDYIRSIKPLVAFHDFDGNEQGFRMTHLAMERTSNMMIENALLCLNNDDIKENLEKIELATKQSNQLFNAMWKVSEPLLYN
;
A
#
# COMPACT_ATOMS: atom_id res chain seq x y z
N MET A 1 -1.93 30.79 15.73
CA MET A 1 -2.08 31.35 14.37
C MET A 1 -2.71 30.27 13.52
N LYS A 2 -3.97 30.40 13.10
CA LYS A 2 -4.59 29.49 12.14
C LYS A 2 -3.97 29.81 10.77
N SER A 3 -3.05 28.97 10.29
CA SER A 3 -2.57 29.11 8.93
C SER A 3 -3.62 28.54 7.99
N ASN A 4 -4.41 29.41 7.37
CA ASN A 4 -5.22 29.05 6.23
C ASN A 4 -4.26 28.68 5.10
N ILE A 5 -3.94 27.39 4.97
CA ILE A 5 -3.21 26.89 3.82
C ILE A 5 -4.24 26.80 2.68
N SER A 6 -4.22 27.79 1.79
CA SER A 6 -4.85 27.63 0.50
C SER A 6 -4.05 26.57 -0.25
N ILE A 7 -4.58 25.37 -0.34
CA ILE A 7 -4.04 24.32 -1.19
C ILE A 7 -4.19 24.83 -2.62
N ASN A 8 -3.06 25.02 -3.29
CA ASN A 8 -3.03 25.48 -4.68
C ASN A 8 -3.78 24.44 -5.54
N THR A 9 -4.97 24.78 -5.97
CA THR A 9 -5.87 23.93 -6.78
C THR A 9 -5.32 23.61 -8.17
N ASN A 10 -4.16 24.17 -8.54
CA ASN A 10 -3.40 23.85 -9.77
C ASN A 10 -2.44 22.66 -9.60
N SER A 11 -2.45 21.96 -8.47
CA SER A 11 -1.75 20.70 -8.35
C SER A 11 -2.39 19.65 -9.26
N HIS A 12 -1.59 18.72 -9.80
CA HIS A 12 -2.05 17.63 -10.68
C HIS A 12 -3.07 16.67 -10.06
N PHE A 13 -3.66 17.02 -8.92
CA PHE A 13 -4.65 16.25 -8.17
C PHE A 13 -5.94 17.05 -7.99
N PRO A 14 -6.78 17.18 -9.04
CA PRO A 14 -8.01 17.98 -8.98
C PRO A 14 -9.02 17.49 -7.94
N TYR A 15 -8.86 16.26 -7.43
CA TYR A 15 -9.76 15.67 -6.43
C TYR A 15 -9.48 16.12 -5.00
N LEU A 16 -8.29 16.63 -4.67
CA LEU A 16 -7.94 16.96 -3.29
C LEU A 16 -8.64 18.22 -2.78
N GLY A 17 -8.89 19.21 -3.63
CA GLY A 17 -9.53 20.47 -3.20
C GLY A 17 -10.95 20.25 -2.67
N ASN A 18 -11.81 19.65 -3.46
CA ASN A 18 -13.20 19.38 -3.07
C ASN A 18 -13.33 18.21 -2.10
N GLY A 19 -12.39 17.26 -2.12
CA GLY A 19 -12.36 16.10 -1.23
C GLY A 19 -12.06 16.45 0.23
N ILE A 20 -11.28 17.51 0.48
CA ILE A 20 -10.98 18.00 1.84
C ILE A 20 -12.25 18.52 2.52
N GLU A 21 -12.89 19.50 1.88
CA GLU A 21 -14.10 20.12 2.40
C GLU A 21 -15.23 19.09 2.57
N PHE A 22 -15.38 18.19 1.60
CA PHE A 22 -16.34 17.10 1.70
C PHE A 22 -16.04 16.16 2.87
N THR A 23 -14.78 15.79 3.10
CA THR A 23 -14.42 14.89 4.20
C THR A 23 -14.62 15.54 5.56
N GLU A 24 -14.25 16.81 5.73
CA GLU A 24 -14.47 17.56 6.96
C GLU A 24 -15.96 17.67 7.27
N ASN A 25 -16.78 18.04 6.30
CA ASN A 25 -18.23 18.15 6.47
C ASN A 25 -18.89 16.80 6.75
N LEU A 26 -18.44 15.73 6.09
CA LEU A 26 -19.03 14.40 6.25
C LEU A 26 -18.76 13.80 7.64
N PHE A 27 -17.57 14.03 8.18
CA PHE A 27 -17.13 13.39 9.43
C PHE A 27 -17.05 14.36 10.61
N GLY A 28 -17.25 15.68 10.39
CA GLY A 28 -17.18 16.70 11.43
C GLY A 28 -15.79 16.85 12.08
N LEU A 29 -14.73 16.48 11.36
CA LEU A 29 -13.36 16.49 11.85
C LEU A 29 -12.56 17.64 11.23
N GLU A 30 -11.75 18.33 12.03
CA GLU A 30 -10.83 19.36 11.53
C GLU A 30 -9.45 18.73 11.21
N PHE A 31 -8.97 18.96 10.00
CA PHE A 31 -7.65 18.49 9.53
C PHE A 31 -6.71 19.68 9.34
N ASN A 32 -5.46 19.52 9.73
CA ASN A 32 -4.43 20.50 9.46
C ASN A 32 -3.24 19.86 8.68
N ALA A 33 -2.50 20.73 7.98
CA ALA A 33 -1.39 20.26 7.14
C ALA A 33 -0.25 19.64 7.97
N GLU A 34 -0.01 20.10 9.19
CA GLU A 34 1.02 19.55 10.06
C GLU A 34 0.69 18.11 10.48
N LEU A 35 -0.58 17.84 10.80
CA LEU A 35 -1.05 16.48 11.10
C LEU A 35 -0.87 15.57 9.90
N ILE A 36 -1.29 16.00 8.72
CA ILE A 36 -1.17 15.24 7.48
C ILE A 36 0.31 14.96 7.18
N GLN A 37 1.18 15.96 7.32
CA GLN A 37 2.61 15.80 7.09
C GLN A 37 3.24 14.79 8.06
N LYS A 38 2.89 14.84 9.32
CA LYS A 38 3.38 13.87 10.32
C LYS A 38 2.89 12.45 10.04
N THR A 39 1.67 12.29 9.53
CA THR A 39 1.06 10.99 9.29
C THR A 39 1.51 10.40 7.96
N SER A 40 1.65 11.20 6.92
CA SER A 40 2.11 10.75 5.59
C SER A 40 3.57 10.28 5.61
N GLY A 41 4.40 10.82 6.51
CA GLY A 41 5.78 10.37 6.73
C GLY A 41 5.92 8.93 7.22
N LEU A 42 4.82 8.26 7.62
CA LEU A 42 4.83 6.84 7.96
C LEU A 42 4.97 5.91 6.75
N ILE A 43 4.75 6.40 5.56
CA ILE A 43 4.94 5.62 4.33
C ILE A 43 6.41 5.56 3.95
N TRP A 44 7.17 6.57 4.33
CA TRP A 44 8.57 6.67 4.03
C TRP A 44 9.36 7.08 5.29
N GLN A 45 10.19 6.18 5.81
CA GLN A 45 11.11 6.50 6.91
C GLN A 45 12.53 6.53 6.36
N PRO A 46 13.17 7.69 6.28
CA PRO A 46 14.61 7.77 6.09
C PRO A 46 15.29 7.01 7.24
N ASN A 47 16.32 6.25 6.95
CA ASN A 47 17.09 5.41 7.89
C ASN A 47 16.42 4.08 8.30
N SER A 48 15.42 3.61 7.60
CA SER A 48 14.88 2.27 7.79
C SER A 48 15.37 1.38 6.65
N THR A 49 16.11 0.34 6.98
CA THR A 49 16.48 -0.72 6.04
C THR A 49 15.25 -1.48 5.53
N LEU A 50 14.12 -1.30 6.21
CA LEU A 50 12.81 -1.75 5.77
C LEU A 50 12.03 -0.52 5.34
N PRO A 51 11.71 -0.38 4.05
CA PRO A 51 11.02 0.80 3.53
C PRO A 51 9.67 1.08 4.18
N TYR A 52 9.10 0.14 4.91
CA TYR A 52 7.73 0.26 5.41
C TYR A 52 7.50 -0.55 6.68
N SER A 53 6.63 -0.04 7.52
CA SER A 53 5.90 -0.91 8.42
C SER A 53 5.15 -1.92 7.55
N THR A 54 5.50 -3.17 7.67
CA THR A 54 4.81 -4.29 7.04
C THR A 54 3.32 -4.13 7.24
N LEU A 55 2.51 -4.38 6.21
CA LEU A 55 1.06 -4.40 6.36
C LEU A 55 0.70 -5.37 7.48
N LYS A 56 0.19 -4.85 8.58
CA LYS A 56 -0.13 -5.64 9.76
C LYS A 56 -1.58 -6.09 9.72
N ARG A 57 -1.85 -7.26 10.24
CA ARG A 57 -3.22 -7.65 10.55
C ARG A 57 -3.80 -6.64 11.52
N LEU A 58 -4.97 -6.11 11.19
CA LEU A 58 -5.62 -5.10 12.01
C LEU A 58 -6.12 -5.71 13.33
N PRO A 59 -6.07 -4.97 14.43
CA PRO A 59 -6.70 -5.37 15.69
C PRO A 59 -8.22 -5.29 15.58
N ALA A 60 -8.92 -5.95 16.51
CA ALA A 60 -10.36 -5.75 16.65
C ALA A 60 -10.65 -4.26 16.99
N PRO A 61 -11.72 -3.68 16.44
CA PRO A 61 -12.74 -4.30 15.60
C PRO A 61 -12.43 -4.32 14.10
N TYR A 62 -11.28 -3.80 13.66
CA TYR A 62 -10.92 -3.63 12.25
C TYR A 62 -10.39 -4.90 11.58
N ASN A 63 -10.13 -5.96 12.35
CA ASN A 63 -9.66 -7.24 11.83
C ASN A 63 -10.55 -7.84 10.73
N ILE A 64 -11.84 -7.51 10.71
CA ILE A 64 -12.77 -7.94 9.66
C ILE A 64 -12.30 -7.53 8.26
N LEU A 65 -11.67 -6.36 8.10
CA LEU A 65 -11.10 -5.91 6.82
C LEU A 65 -9.97 -6.84 6.37
N THR A 66 -9.09 -7.20 7.30
CA THR A 66 -7.99 -8.13 7.04
C THR A 66 -8.51 -9.53 6.71
N ASP A 67 -9.48 -10.02 7.48
CA ASP A 67 -10.03 -11.35 7.31
C ASP A 67 -10.68 -11.51 5.93
N ILE A 68 -11.50 -10.53 5.50
CA ILE A 68 -12.10 -10.53 4.16
C ILE A 68 -11.02 -10.40 3.08
N ALA A 69 -10.01 -9.54 3.27
CA ALA A 69 -8.96 -9.32 2.28
C ALA A 69 -8.08 -10.57 2.05
N LEU A 70 -7.83 -11.36 3.09
CA LEU A 70 -7.10 -12.62 2.97
C LEU A 70 -7.87 -13.70 2.19
N GLU A 71 -9.20 -13.61 2.15
CA GLU A 71 -10.08 -14.54 1.43
C GLU A 71 -10.49 -14.00 0.05
N MET A 72 -10.14 -12.76 -0.30
CA MET A 72 -10.68 -12.07 -1.49
C MET A 72 -10.19 -12.59 -2.83
N THR A 73 -9.17 -13.44 -2.89
CA THR A 73 -8.53 -13.90 -4.13
C THR A 73 -9.50 -14.54 -5.13
N VAL A 74 -9.11 -14.61 -6.42
CA VAL A 74 -9.80 -15.43 -7.42
C VAL A 74 -9.61 -16.91 -7.09
N HIS A 75 -8.34 -17.30 -6.84
CA HIS A 75 -7.97 -18.65 -6.41
C HIS A 75 -7.01 -18.60 -5.22
N ASN A 76 -7.15 -19.52 -4.29
CA ASN A 76 -6.23 -19.71 -3.19
C ASN A 76 -5.97 -21.22 -3.04
N LYS A 77 -4.74 -21.66 -3.34
CA LYS A 77 -4.31 -23.07 -3.27
C LYS A 77 -5.30 -24.02 -3.96
N GLY A 78 -5.72 -23.68 -5.18
CA GLY A 78 -6.63 -24.49 -5.99
C GLY A 78 -8.12 -24.37 -5.61
N LYS A 79 -8.48 -23.58 -4.60
CA LYS A 79 -9.87 -23.26 -4.25
C LYS A 79 -10.20 -21.84 -4.72
N LYS A 80 -11.47 -21.61 -5.02
CA LYS A 80 -11.95 -20.25 -5.30
C LYS A 80 -11.97 -19.42 -4.02
N GLY A 81 -11.45 -18.20 -4.08
CA GLY A 81 -11.66 -17.18 -3.06
C GLY A 81 -12.93 -16.36 -3.33
N LEU A 82 -13.13 -15.28 -2.57
CA LEU A 82 -14.35 -14.47 -2.66
C LEU A 82 -14.57 -13.85 -4.05
N ILE A 83 -13.51 -13.33 -4.70
CA ILE A 83 -13.60 -12.83 -6.07
C ILE A 83 -13.99 -13.98 -7.02
N GLY A 84 -13.35 -15.14 -6.91
CA GLY A 84 -13.66 -16.30 -7.73
C GLY A 84 -15.07 -16.84 -7.54
N HIS A 85 -15.68 -16.61 -6.39
CA HIS A 85 -17.09 -16.94 -6.09
C HIS A 85 -18.08 -15.81 -6.42
N ASN A 86 -17.61 -14.64 -6.85
CA ASN A 86 -18.43 -13.45 -7.05
C ASN A 86 -19.20 -13.05 -5.77
N SER A 87 -18.54 -13.08 -4.62
CA SER A 87 -19.14 -12.88 -3.30
C SER A 87 -18.48 -11.76 -2.47
N LEU A 88 -17.34 -11.20 -2.93
CA LEU A 88 -16.60 -10.18 -2.19
C LEU A 88 -17.45 -8.95 -1.88
N LEU A 89 -18.21 -8.44 -2.85
CA LEU A 89 -19.11 -7.31 -2.63
C LEU A 89 -20.14 -7.59 -1.53
N ASN A 90 -20.66 -8.80 -1.46
CA ASN A 90 -21.66 -9.17 -0.45
C ASN A 90 -21.03 -9.29 0.94
N GLU A 91 -19.81 -9.86 1.05
CA GLU A 91 -19.07 -9.91 2.30
C GLU A 91 -18.78 -8.51 2.84
N VAL A 92 -18.32 -7.60 1.98
CA VAL A 92 -18.06 -6.22 2.40
C VAL A 92 -19.34 -5.48 2.79
N LYS A 93 -20.48 -5.74 2.12
CA LYS A 93 -21.78 -5.17 2.52
C LYS A 93 -22.27 -5.67 3.88
N SER A 94 -21.79 -6.80 4.35
CA SER A 94 -22.17 -7.35 5.68
C SER A 94 -21.41 -6.71 6.84
N ILE A 95 -20.41 -5.87 6.57
CA ILE A 95 -19.66 -5.16 7.62
C ILE A 95 -20.59 -4.19 8.35
N ASP A 96 -20.60 -4.30 9.67
CA ASP A 96 -21.42 -3.43 10.53
C ASP A 96 -21.03 -1.96 10.38
N GLY A 97 -22.01 -1.10 10.13
CA GLY A 97 -21.85 0.35 10.02
C GLY A 97 -21.23 1.00 11.26
N SER A 98 -21.41 0.43 12.46
CA SER A 98 -20.79 0.91 13.70
C SER A 98 -19.26 0.89 13.68
N LEU A 99 -18.65 0.14 12.74
CA LEU A 99 -17.22 0.16 12.53
C LEU A 99 -16.72 1.57 12.14
N MET A 100 -17.52 2.28 11.35
CA MET A 100 -17.18 3.64 10.95
C MET A 100 -17.24 4.62 12.13
N ASP A 101 -18.24 4.49 13.01
CA ASP A 101 -18.35 5.34 14.20
C ASP A 101 -17.13 5.19 15.12
N LYS A 102 -16.66 3.93 15.31
CA LYS A 102 -15.45 3.65 16.07
C LYS A 102 -14.21 4.26 15.39
N PHE A 103 -14.13 4.17 14.07
CA PHE A 103 -12.99 4.71 13.34
C PHE A 103 -12.93 6.23 13.40
N ILE A 104 -14.07 6.93 13.36
CA ILE A 104 -14.14 8.38 13.57
C ILE A 104 -13.58 8.76 14.95
N LEU A 105 -13.91 8.01 16.00
CA LEU A 105 -13.34 8.24 17.33
C LEU A 105 -11.84 8.02 17.38
N GLU A 106 -11.32 6.97 16.73
CA GLU A 106 -9.87 6.73 16.64
C GLU A 106 -9.15 7.88 15.91
N VAL A 107 -9.74 8.35 14.80
CA VAL A 107 -9.18 9.48 14.07
C VAL A 107 -9.24 10.76 14.90
N GLN A 108 -10.35 11.04 15.62
CA GLN A 108 -10.43 12.19 16.51
C GLN A 108 -9.35 12.13 17.61
N ASN A 109 -9.17 10.96 18.24
CA ASN A 109 -8.13 10.77 19.25
C ASN A 109 -6.73 11.01 18.66
N HIS A 110 -6.49 10.58 17.42
CA HIS A 110 -5.21 10.83 16.74
C HIS A 110 -5.00 12.31 16.42
N ILE A 111 -6.06 13.05 16.05
CA ILE A 111 -5.99 14.50 15.82
C ILE A 111 -5.63 15.23 17.11
N ASP A 112 -6.27 14.85 18.23
CA ASP A 112 -6.07 15.47 19.53
C ASP A 112 -4.72 15.11 20.16
N ASN A 113 -4.26 13.87 19.95
CA ASN A 113 -3.02 13.33 20.51
C ASN A 113 -2.32 12.36 19.53
N PRO A 114 -1.60 12.86 18.53
CA PRO A 114 -0.95 12.04 17.52
C PRO A 114 0.11 11.12 18.11
N THR A 115 -0.04 9.81 17.93
CA THR A 115 0.97 8.81 18.26
C THR A 115 1.38 8.02 17.02
N ARG A 116 2.54 7.36 17.08
CA ARG A 116 2.98 6.48 16.01
C ARG A 116 2.02 5.30 15.83
N GLU A 117 1.54 4.73 16.92
CA GLU A 117 0.62 3.59 16.92
C GLU A 117 -0.71 3.94 16.25
N SER A 118 -1.30 5.08 16.59
CA SER A 118 -2.55 5.53 15.97
C SER A 118 -2.37 5.87 14.48
N ALA A 119 -1.24 6.46 14.12
CA ALA A 119 -0.90 6.73 12.73
C ALA A 119 -0.70 5.43 11.93
N GLU A 120 0.00 4.43 12.48
CA GLU A 120 0.14 3.10 11.87
C GLU A 120 -1.21 2.40 11.71
N LEU A 121 -2.09 2.48 12.70
CA LEU A 121 -3.44 1.92 12.61
C LEU A 121 -4.21 2.54 11.44
N ILE A 122 -4.25 3.87 11.36
CA ILE A 122 -4.97 4.60 10.30
C ILE A 122 -4.40 4.24 8.92
N ALA A 123 -3.06 4.19 8.78
CA ALA A 123 -2.41 3.82 7.53
C ALA A 123 -2.70 2.36 7.11
N ASN A 124 -2.77 1.44 8.07
CA ASN A 124 -3.14 0.05 7.79
C ASN A 124 -4.63 -0.08 7.43
N VAL A 125 -5.53 0.64 8.12
CA VAL A 125 -6.96 0.68 7.75
C VAL A 125 -7.12 1.20 6.32
N ARG A 126 -6.39 2.26 5.93
CA ARG A 126 -6.40 2.77 4.56
C ARG A 126 -5.96 1.71 3.57
N CYS A 127 -4.84 1.05 3.81
CA CYS A 127 -4.28 0.07 2.88
C CYS A 127 -5.23 -1.14 2.70
N TRP A 128 -5.72 -1.74 3.79
CA TRP A 128 -6.67 -2.84 3.69
C TRP A 128 -7.98 -2.44 3.02
N SER A 129 -8.47 -1.23 3.32
CA SER A 129 -9.68 -0.70 2.66
C SER A 129 -9.46 -0.48 1.17
N SER A 130 -8.29 -0.02 0.73
CA SER A 130 -7.97 0.17 -0.68
C SER A 130 -7.86 -1.17 -1.44
N TRP A 131 -7.27 -2.20 -0.83
CA TRP A 131 -7.25 -3.56 -1.38
C TRP A 131 -8.66 -4.10 -1.60
N LEU A 132 -9.52 -4.02 -0.59
CA LEU A 132 -10.91 -4.47 -0.69
C LEU A 132 -11.72 -3.67 -1.73
N ALA A 133 -11.55 -2.35 -1.75
CA ALA A 133 -12.23 -1.50 -2.72
C ALA A 133 -11.82 -1.83 -4.16
N ASN A 134 -10.53 -2.08 -4.40
CA ASN A 134 -10.06 -2.48 -5.72
C ASN A 134 -10.51 -3.90 -6.07
N GLY A 135 -10.50 -4.84 -5.12
CA GLY A 135 -11.07 -6.19 -5.29
C GLY A 135 -12.53 -6.13 -5.75
N ILE A 136 -13.37 -5.31 -5.09
CA ILE A 136 -14.77 -5.10 -5.49
C ILE A 136 -14.87 -4.53 -6.90
N LYS A 137 -14.02 -3.56 -7.26
CA LYS A 137 -14.02 -2.97 -8.61
C LYS A 137 -13.75 -4.01 -9.69
N ILE A 138 -12.80 -4.91 -9.47
CA ILE A 138 -12.35 -5.89 -10.47
C ILE A 138 -13.13 -7.22 -10.44
N GLU A 139 -13.81 -7.54 -9.34
CA GLU A 139 -14.58 -8.79 -9.17
C GLU A 139 -15.50 -9.11 -10.36
N PRO A 140 -16.32 -8.16 -10.89
CA PRO A 140 -17.17 -8.44 -12.05
C PRO A 140 -16.36 -8.83 -13.28
N ILE A 141 -15.19 -8.23 -13.50
CA ILE A 141 -14.32 -8.51 -14.65
C ILE A 141 -13.81 -9.94 -14.59
N PHE A 142 -13.31 -10.38 -13.44
CA PHE A 142 -12.88 -11.77 -13.23
C PHE A 142 -14.01 -12.78 -13.39
N ASN A 143 -15.26 -12.35 -13.22
CA ASN A 143 -16.45 -13.16 -13.43
C ASN A 143 -17.10 -12.94 -14.81
N GLY A 144 -16.33 -12.46 -15.80
CA GLY A 144 -16.71 -12.37 -17.20
C GLY A 144 -17.58 -11.18 -17.58
N GLN A 145 -17.76 -10.20 -16.69
CA GLN A 145 -18.46 -8.96 -17.00
C GLN A 145 -17.54 -7.98 -17.75
N LYS A 146 -18.14 -7.14 -18.61
CA LYS A 146 -17.39 -6.15 -19.41
C LYS A 146 -17.05 -4.86 -18.65
N LYS A 147 -17.61 -4.65 -17.48
CA LYS A 147 -17.45 -3.40 -16.70
C LYS A 147 -17.12 -3.72 -15.26
N ALA A 148 -16.22 -2.91 -14.71
CA ALA A 148 -15.90 -2.89 -13.30
C ALA A 148 -17.12 -2.45 -12.45
N CYS A 149 -17.14 -2.82 -11.17
CA CYS A 149 -18.10 -2.28 -10.22
C CYS A 149 -17.81 -0.78 -9.98
N ALA A 150 -18.82 0.07 -10.16
CA ALA A 150 -18.70 1.51 -9.93
C ALA A 150 -19.06 1.96 -8.51
N PHE A 151 -19.31 1.02 -7.62
CA PHE A 151 -19.81 1.28 -6.27
C PHE A 151 -18.95 0.61 -5.21
N ILE A 152 -18.54 1.38 -4.21
CA ILE A 152 -17.89 0.88 -2.99
C ILE A 152 -18.87 1.06 -1.84
N PRO A 153 -19.28 -0.03 -1.15
CA PRO A 153 -20.28 0.06 -0.09
C PRO A 153 -19.78 0.76 1.16
N TRP A 154 -20.70 1.37 1.89
CA TRP A 154 -20.50 1.80 3.25
C TRP A 154 -20.47 0.57 4.19
N PRO A 155 -19.58 0.50 5.22
CA PRO A 155 -18.69 1.56 5.71
C PRO A 155 -17.31 1.63 5.02
N LEU A 156 -16.99 0.69 4.12
CA LEU A 156 -15.66 0.61 3.48
C LEU A 156 -15.26 1.92 2.78
N SER A 157 -16.21 2.54 2.04
CA SER A 157 -15.94 3.82 1.38
C SER A 157 -15.61 4.94 2.37
N GLY A 158 -16.28 4.96 3.53
CA GLY A 158 -16.00 5.92 4.60
C GLY A 158 -14.63 5.73 5.24
N LEU A 159 -14.28 4.47 5.54
CA LEU A 159 -12.98 4.10 6.09
C LEU A 159 -11.84 4.51 5.14
N LEU A 160 -11.99 4.19 3.85
CA LEU A 160 -11.00 4.54 2.83
C LEU A 160 -10.85 6.05 2.68
N LEU A 161 -11.96 6.79 2.59
CA LEU A 161 -11.94 8.24 2.42
C LEU A 161 -11.30 8.95 3.62
N LEU A 162 -11.72 8.60 4.83
CA LEU A 162 -11.23 9.25 6.06
C LEU A 162 -9.76 8.92 6.31
N SER A 163 -9.37 7.66 6.21
CA SER A 163 -7.97 7.25 6.39
C SER A 163 -7.04 7.85 5.33
N SER A 164 -7.49 7.92 4.08
CA SER A 164 -6.74 8.57 3.00
C SER A 164 -6.53 10.05 3.28
N ARG A 165 -7.53 10.71 3.84
CA ARG A 165 -7.43 12.12 4.20
C ARG A 165 -6.37 12.38 5.26
N ILE A 166 -6.31 11.54 6.31
CA ILE A 166 -5.29 11.65 7.37
C ILE A 166 -3.90 11.33 6.86
N THR A 167 -3.77 10.31 6.01
CA THR A 167 -2.45 9.89 5.47
C THR A 167 -1.97 10.77 4.31
N GLY A 168 -2.80 11.68 3.80
CA GLY A 168 -2.47 12.49 2.63
C GLY A 168 -2.42 11.70 1.31
N GLN A 169 -2.95 10.47 1.30
CA GLN A 169 -3.00 9.59 0.14
C GLN A 169 -4.33 9.71 -0.61
N GLN A 170 -4.35 9.23 -1.86
CA GLN A 170 -5.58 9.17 -2.62
C GLN A 170 -6.56 8.13 -2.03
N PRO A 171 -7.88 8.37 -2.07
CA PRO A 171 -8.88 7.40 -1.65
C PRO A 171 -9.12 6.33 -2.72
N GLU A 172 -8.04 5.82 -3.30
CA GLU A 172 -8.04 4.79 -4.31
C GLU A 172 -6.80 3.91 -4.17
N PHE A 173 -6.77 2.82 -4.91
CA PHE A 173 -5.68 1.86 -4.87
C PHE A 173 -4.44 2.43 -5.56
N GLU A 174 -3.39 2.67 -4.80
CA GLU A 174 -2.13 3.20 -5.31
C GLU A 174 -1.14 2.07 -5.60
N TYR A 175 -0.59 2.08 -6.82
CA TYR A 175 0.36 1.05 -7.24
C TYR A 175 1.55 0.94 -6.30
N ALA A 176 2.25 2.03 -6.04
CA ALA A 176 3.42 2.01 -5.17
C ALA A 176 3.05 1.67 -3.72
N ALA A 177 2.16 2.44 -3.11
CA ALA A 177 1.87 2.35 -1.69
C ALA A 177 1.14 1.05 -1.30
N ASP A 178 0.17 0.62 -2.09
CA ASP A 178 -0.68 -0.52 -1.75
C ASP A 178 -0.23 -1.80 -2.43
N TYR A 179 -0.05 -1.75 -3.76
CA TYR A 179 0.20 -2.96 -4.55
C TYR A 179 1.62 -3.50 -4.38
N VAL A 180 2.61 -2.63 -4.27
CA VAL A 180 4.02 -3.04 -4.13
C VAL A 180 4.44 -3.04 -2.68
N LEU A 181 4.53 -1.86 -2.06
CA LEU A 181 5.28 -1.64 -0.85
C LEU A 181 4.71 -2.30 0.41
N ARG A 182 3.40 -2.51 0.46
CA ARG A 182 2.70 -3.11 1.62
C ARG A 182 2.15 -4.49 1.35
N SER A 183 2.44 -5.07 0.20
CA SER A 183 1.82 -6.33 -0.22
C SER A 183 2.60 -7.59 0.14
N GLY A 184 3.80 -7.45 0.69
CA GLY A 184 4.65 -8.57 1.05
C GLY A 184 5.57 -8.28 2.24
N VAL A 185 6.21 -9.33 2.74
CA VAL A 185 7.22 -9.29 3.80
C VAL A 185 8.55 -9.69 3.22
N LEU A 186 9.51 -8.77 3.24
CA LEU A 186 10.89 -9.07 2.85
C LEU A 186 11.52 -10.05 3.85
N PRO A 187 12.39 -10.97 3.39
CA PRO A 187 13.16 -11.82 4.29
C PRO A 187 14.15 -10.97 5.12
N ASP A 188 14.51 -11.47 6.29
CA ASP A 188 15.49 -10.83 7.17
C ASP A 188 16.90 -10.83 6.55
N GLU A 189 17.18 -11.82 5.70
CA GLU A 189 18.44 -11.93 4.97
C GLU A 189 18.53 -10.84 3.92
N GLU A 190 19.64 -10.12 3.90
CA GLU A 190 19.93 -9.16 2.84
C GLU A 190 20.35 -9.92 1.57
N LEU A 191 19.87 -9.44 0.44
CA LEU A 191 20.39 -9.89 -0.84
C LEU A 191 21.76 -9.23 -1.04
N ASP A 192 22.83 -10.01 -0.85
CA ASP A 192 24.15 -9.59 -1.26
C ASP A 192 24.14 -9.24 -2.74
N ASN A 193 25.02 -8.30 -3.16
CA ASN A 193 25.18 -7.95 -4.57
C ASN A 193 25.50 -9.20 -5.39
N CYS A 194 24.44 -9.84 -5.89
CA CYS A 194 24.52 -11.16 -6.49
C CYS A 194 24.35 -11.10 -8.00
N ASP A 195 25.43 -11.42 -8.71
CA ASP A 195 25.41 -11.58 -10.17
C ASP A 195 24.76 -12.92 -10.61
N ASP A 196 24.39 -13.79 -9.66
CA ASP A 196 23.74 -15.06 -9.92
C ASP A 196 22.22 -14.88 -10.04
N LEU A 197 21.72 -15.07 -11.26
CA LEU A 197 20.30 -14.98 -11.56
C LEU A 197 19.44 -15.92 -10.70
N ASN A 198 19.92 -17.13 -10.39
CA ASN A 198 19.14 -18.09 -9.59
C ASN A 198 19.00 -17.62 -8.15
N LYS A 199 20.04 -17.05 -7.56
CA LYS A 199 19.96 -16.48 -6.21
C LYS A 199 18.98 -15.30 -6.15
N ASN A 200 18.95 -14.44 -7.17
CA ASN A 200 17.97 -13.37 -7.28
C ASN A 200 16.54 -13.92 -7.38
N VAL A 201 16.34 -14.98 -8.17
CA VAL A 201 15.05 -15.69 -8.28
C VAL A 201 14.64 -16.28 -6.93
N ASP A 202 15.54 -16.93 -6.22
CA ASP A 202 15.27 -17.55 -4.93
C ASP A 202 14.95 -16.48 -3.87
N TYR A 203 15.66 -15.36 -3.89
CA TYR A 203 15.36 -14.23 -3.03
C TYR A 203 13.93 -13.68 -3.25
N ILE A 204 13.55 -13.42 -4.52
CA ILE A 204 12.19 -12.94 -4.84
C ILE A 204 11.14 -13.95 -4.36
N ARG A 205 11.37 -15.25 -4.54
CA ARG A 205 10.46 -16.32 -4.09
C ARG A 205 10.39 -16.45 -2.58
N SER A 206 11.40 -16.01 -1.84
CA SER A 206 11.40 -16.02 -0.37
C SER A 206 10.55 -14.89 0.23
N ILE A 207 10.22 -13.85 -0.55
CA ILE A 207 9.33 -12.77 -0.10
C ILE A 207 7.92 -13.31 0.08
N LYS A 208 7.36 -13.15 1.28
CA LYS A 208 6.03 -13.65 1.61
C LYS A 208 4.95 -12.65 1.20
N PRO A 209 4.07 -13.00 0.25
CA PRO A 209 2.93 -12.14 -0.07
C PRO A 209 1.93 -12.11 1.09
N LEU A 210 1.39 -10.93 1.38
CA LEU A 210 0.38 -10.73 2.44
C LEU A 210 -1.04 -10.71 1.91
N VAL A 211 -1.22 -10.28 0.67
CA VAL A 211 -2.53 -10.12 0.04
C VAL A 211 -2.37 -10.35 -1.46
N ALA A 212 -3.42 -10.79 -2.13
CA ALA A 212 -3.42 -11.02 -3.58
C ALA A 212 -4.82 -10.82 -4.17
N PHE A 213 -4.89 -10.51 -5.46
CA PHE A 213 -6.16 -10.52 -6.20
C PHE A 213 -6.40 -11.86 -6.89
N HIS A 214 -5.41 -12.37 -7.60
CA HIS A 214 -5.57 -13.60 -8.38
C HIS A 214 -5.28 -14.85 -7.53
N ASP A 215 -4.04 -15.03 -7.12
CA ASP A 215 -3.64 -16.09 -6.19
C ASP A 215 -2.35 -15.72 -5.43
N PHE A 216 -2.00 -16.51 -4.40
CA PHE A 216 -0.78 -16.32 -3.64
C PHE A 216 0.45 -17.02 -4.26
N ASP A 217 0.25 -17.87 -5.27
CA ASP A 217 1.27 -18.70 -5.89
C ASP A 217 1.24 -18.48 -7.40
N GLY A 218 1.78 -17.43 -7.92
CA GLY A 218 1.71 -17.25 -9.36
C GLY A 218 2.39 -15.99 -9.87
N ASN A 219 2.05 -15.66 -11.10
CA ASN A 219 2.69 -14.56 -11.83
C ASN A 219 2.48 -13.20 -11.17
N GLU A 220 1.30 -12.96 -10.58
CA GLU A 220 1.05 -11.74 -9.83
C GLU A 220 2.07 -11.58 -8.69
N GLN A 221 2.38 -12.68 -8.00
CA GLN A 221 3.35 -12.67 -6.91
C GLN A 221 4.77 -12.41 -7.42
N GLY A 222 5.19 -13.10 -8.46
CA GLY A 222 6.52 -12.91 -9.05
C GLY A 222 6.76 -11.46 -9.46
N PHE A 223 5.79 -10.85 -10.12
CA PHE A 223 5.85 -9.45 -10.53
C PHE A 223 5.93 -8.50 -9.31
N ARG A 224 5.00 -8.59 -8.37
CA ARG A 224 4.96 -7.70 -7.19
C ARG A 224 6.14 -7.86 -6.27
N MET A 225 6.54 -9.10 -5.99
CA MET A 225 7.65 -9.36 -5.06
C MET A 225 8.98 -8.90 -5.67
N THR A 226 9.13 -8.96 -6.99
CA THR A 226 10.27 -8.34 -7.67
C THR A 226 10.30 -6.83 -7.43
N HIS A 227 9.17 -6.15 -7.63
CA HIS A 227 9.10 -4.70 -7.39
C HIS A 227 9.37 -4.36 -5.92
N LEU A 228 8.83 -5.13 -4.98
CA LEU A 228 9.11 -4.94 -3.56
C LEU A 228 10.60 -5.10 -3.23
N ALA A 229 11.26 -6.10 -3.83
CA ALA A 229 12.71 -6.29 -3.70
C ALA A 229 13.50 -5.10 -4.28
N MET A 230 13.08 -4.60 -5.45
CA MET A 230 13.71 -3.44 -6.11
C MET A 230 13.54 -2.16 -5.29
N GLU A 231 12.39 -1.94 -4.66
CA GLU A 231 12.16 -0.76 -3.82
C GLU A 231 13.10 -0.69 -2.62
N ARG A 232 13.55 -1.83 -2.11
CA ARG A 232 14.60 -1.86 -1.09
C ARG A 232 15.91 -1.26 -1.61
N THR A 233 16.30 -1.57 -2.84
CA THR A 233 17.51 -0.98 -3.46
C THR A 233 17.30 0.49 -3.78
N SER A 234 16.09 0.89 -4.15
CA SER A 234 15.73 2.30 -4.40
C SER A 234 15.90 3.16 -3.15
N ASN A 235 15.58 2.64 -1.97
CA ASN A 235 15.82 3.36 -0.71
C ASN A 235 17.30 3.63 -0.48
N MET A 236 18.16 2.64 -0.75
CA MET A 236 19.62 2.82 -0.65
C MET A 236 20.11 3.90 -1.61
N MET A 237 19.56 3.97 -2.82
CA MET A 237 19.90 5.01 -3.79
C MET A 237 19.50 6.40 -3.29
N ILE A 238 18.25 6.55 -2.79
CA ILE A 238 17.74 7.83 -2.28
C ILE A 238 18.54 8.30 -1.07
N GLU A 239 18.80 7.43 -0.10
CA GLU A 239 19.55 7.74 1.12
C GLU A 239 20.96 8.24 0.77
N ASN A 240 21.69 7.51 -0.06
CA ASN A 240 23.05 7.92 -0.44
C ASN A 240 23.05 9.17 -1.35
N ALA A 241 22.02 9.38 -2.16
CA ALA A 241 21.88 10.63 -2.91
C ALA A 241 21.66 11.85 -1.99
N LEU A 242 20.88 11.72 -0.92
CA LEU A 242 20.70 12.77 0.08
C LEU A 242 22.00 13.06 0.84
N LEU A 243 22.79 12.03 1.18
CA LEU A 243 24.12 12.20 1.78
C LEU A 243 25.08 12.96 0.83
N CYS A 244 25.06 12.65 -0.47
CA CYS A 244 25.83 13.40 -1.45
C CYS A 244 25.46 14.90 -1.50
N LEU A 245 24.16 15.24 -1.36
CA LEU A 245 23.70 16.63 -1.33
C LEU A 245 24.22 17.40 -0.10
N ASN A 246 24.48 16.69 1.00
CA ASN A 246 25.04 17.26 2.21
C ASN A 246 26.58 17.35 2.19
N ASN A 247 27.23 16.99 1.09
CA ASN A 247 28.69 16.91 0.92
C ASN A 247 29.39 15.90 1.84
N ASP A 248 28.68 14.89 2.34
CA ASP A 248 29.25 13.79 3.12
C ASP A 248 29.78 12.70 2.17
N ASP A 249 31.08 12.42 2.24
CA ASP A 249 31.78 11.34 1.49
C ASP A 249 31.18 11.00 0.10
N ILE A 250 31.10 12.01 -0.77
CA ILE A 250 30.40 11.95 -2.06
C ILE A 250 30.83 10.72 -2.87
N LYS A 251 32.16 10.41 -2.89
CA LYS A 251 32.67 9.28 -3.67
C LYS A 251 32.10 7.95 -3.17
N GLU A 252 32.15 7.70 -1.87
CA GLU A 252 31.62 6.47 -1.26
C GLU A 252 30.12 6.32 -1.49
N ASN A 253 29.37 7.43 -1.33
CA ASN A 253 27.93 7.41 -1.55
C ASN A 253 27.55 7.17 -3.02
N LEU A 254 28.32 7.70 -3.98
CA LEU A 254 28.13 7.41 -5.40
C LEU A 254 28.42 5.93 -5.73
N GLU A 255 29.44 5.31 -5.14
CA GLU A 255 29.75 3.89 -5.29
C GLU A 255 28.59 3.03 -4.75
N LYS A 256 27.97 3.42 -3.62
CA LYS A 256 26.77 2.75 -3.07
C LYS A 256 25.54 2.89 -3.96
N ILE A 257 25.34 4.06 -4.58
CA ILE A 257 24.27 4.27 -5.56
C ILE A 257 24.47 3.39 -6.80
N GLU A 258 25.69 3.31 -7.32
CA GLU A 258 26.02 2.45 -8.45
C GLU A 258 25.74 0.99 -8.13
N LEU A 259 26.16 0.53 -6.95
CA LEU A 259 25.93 -0.82 -6.47
C LEU A 259 24.44 -1.14 -6.36
N ALA A 260 23.66 -0.27 -5.73
CA ALA A 260 22.22 -0.42 -5.59
C ALA A 260 21.50 -0.43 -6.95
N THR A 261 21.94 0.42 -7.89
CA THR A 261 21.41 0.44 -9.26
C THR A 261 21.68 -0.88 -9.99
N LYS A 262 22.90 -1.43 -9.87
CA LYS A 262 23.25 -2.73 -10.43
C LYS A 262 22.37 -3.84 -9.85
N GLN A 263 22.19 -3.86 -8.54
CA GLN A 263 21.37 -4.84 -7.85
C GLN A 263 19.89 -4.75 -8.29
N SER A 264 19.33 -3.55 -8.42
CA SER A 264 17.97 -3.34 -8.92
C SER A 264 17.80 -3.90 -10.33
N ASN A 265 18.77 -3.67 -11.24
CA ASN A 265 18.74 -4.23 -12.59
C ASN A 265 18.81 -5.76 -12.60
N GLN A 266 19.58 -6.37 -11.70
CA GLN A 266 19.65 -7.82 -11.57
C GLN A 266 18.35 -8.45 -11.09
N LEU A 267 17.67 -7.80 -10.11
CA LEU A 267 16.35 -8.20 -9.67
C LEU A 267 15.31 -8.06 -10.79
N PHE A 268 15.35 -6.97 -11.55
CA PHE A 268 14.48 -6.79 -12.71
C PHE A 268 14.67 -7.90 -13.75
N ASN A 269 15.90 -8.31 -14.04
CA ASN A 269 16.18 -9.42 -14.94
C ASN A 269 15.66 -10.77 -14.40
N ALA A 270 15.65 -10.95 -13.07
CA ALA A 270 15.11 -12.15 -12.44
C ALA A 270 13.57 -12.22 -12.53
N MET A 271 12.88 -11.09 -12.67
CA MET A 271 11.43 -11.02 -12.80
C MET A 271 10.89 -11.95 -13.89
N TRP A 272 11.58 -12.04 -15.03
CA TRP A 272 11.21 -12.90 -16.17
C TRP A 272 11.29 -14.40 -15.87
N LYS A 273 11.89 -14.78 -14.73
CA LYS A 273 11.96 -16.18 -14.27
C LYS A 273 10.96 -16.51 -13.18
N VAL A 274 10.42 -15.49 -12.51
CA VAL A 274 9.43 -15.66 -11.42
C VAL A 274 8.02 -15.32 -11.88
N SER A 275 7.87 -14.65 -13.04
CA SER A 275 6.57 -14.33 -13.63
C SER A 275 6.57 -14.68 -15.12
N GLU A 276 5.47 -15.26 -15.61
CA GLU A 276 5.33 -15.63 -17.02
C GLU A 276 4.74 -14.43 -17.81
N PRO A 277 5.49 -13.85 -18.78
CA PRO A 277 5.05 -12.65 -19.50
C PRO A 277 3.75 -12.83 -20.28
N LEU A 278 3.42 -14.05 -20.68
CA LEU A 278 2.26 -14.37 -21.53
C LEU A 278 0.89 -14.17 -20.82
N LEU A 279 0.89 -14.03 -19.49
CA LEU A 279 -0.35 -13.82 -18.72
C LEU A 279 -0.68 -12.35 -18.49
N TYR A 280 0.17 -11.41 -18.95
CA TYR A 280 -0.06 -9.96 -18.86
C TYR A 280 -0.56 -9.33 -20.17
N ASN A 281 -0.83 -10.14 -21.21
CA ASN A 281 -1.34 -9.70 -22.49
C ASN A 281 -2.86 -9.88 -22.62
#